data_a0018ce48459dd73d8e4ef8b9587b4d2
#
_entry.id   a0018ce48459dd73d8e4ef8b9587b4d2
#
_cell.length_a   1.000
_cell.length_b   1.000
_cell.length_c   1.000
_cell.angle_alpha   90.00
_cell.angle_beta   90.00
_cell.angle_gamma   90.00
#
_symmetry.space_group_name_H-M   'P 1'
#
loop_
_entity.id
_entity.type
_entity.pdbx_description
1 polymer ?
#
loop_
_entity_poly.entity_id
_entity_poly.type
_entity_poly.pdbx_seq_one_letter_code
_entity_poly.pdbx_strand_id
1 'polypeptide(L)'
;MKDVRIVECVPNFSEGRNMDVINQITREVESVKGVKLLDVDPGEATNRTVVTFVGSPEDVCEAAFRAVKKAGQLIDMRQHHGAHPRFGATDVCPLVPVAGITLEECAELARKLGERFANELEIPCYLYEAAAQTEERKNLAVCRRGEYEKLAERLGTEDGPDLGNRPFDEKVARTGCTAVGARDFLIAVNYNLNTTSTRRANAIAFDVREKGRPMREGGSLTGKILRYENGSPIMQPGTLKATKAIGWFIDEYGIAQVSMNMTNINVPPLHKAFDEVCRAAAERGVRVTGTEIVGLIPKRVLIEAGEYFLHKQQRSTGIPEEDIIKIAIHSMGLEDLKPFNPREKVIEYLLEDENKTAKLVDLTVSEFANETSRESPAPGGGTIAAYMGALGAALGTMVANLSAHKRGWDERWEEFSQWADRGQDIVRRALHLVDEDTEAFNRIMDAFGLPKGTEEEKAARSQAIQDATLYATKVPLETMKTAYAAFDICRAMAQEGNPASVSDAGVGALAARSAVLGAWLNVRINAASLKDRATADAILAEAKEMAENAQQQEKEILAIVDTKIEG
;
A
#
# COMPACT_ATOMS: atom_id res chain seq x y z
N MET A 1 -8.63 -11.61 -0.37
CA MET A 1 -8.85 -10.21 -0.85
C MET A 1 -8.53 -10.19 -2.32
N LYS A 2 -9.42 -9.71 -3.20
CA LYS A 2 -8.93 -9.18 -4.47
C LYS A 2 -7.93 -8.10 -4.07
N ASP A 3 -6.70 -8.25 -4.51
CA ASP A 3 -5.66 -7.28 -4.21
C ASP A 3 -6.16 -5.91 -4.63
N VAL A 4 -6.36 -5.02 -3.66
CA VAL A 4 -6.74 -3.64 -3.93
C VAL A 4 -5.58 -3.05 -4.71
N ARG A 5 -5.81 -2.75 -5.98
CA ARG A 5 -4.79 -2.16 -6.87
C ARG A 5 -4.82 -0.66 -6.67
N ILE A 6 -3.72 -0.10 -6.18
CA ILE A 6 -3.58 1.32 -5.90
C ILE A 6 -2.38 1.86 -6.68
N VAL A 7 -2.63 2.90 -7.47
CA VAL A 7 -1.62 3.70 -8.16
C VAL A 7 -1.66 5.11 -7.62
N GLU A 8 -0.48 5.69 -7.40
CA GLU A 8 -0.30 7.11 -7.16
C GLU A 8 0.11 7.78 -8.46
N CYS A 9 -0.40 8.99 -8.72
CA CYS A 9 0.09 9.86 -9.78
C CYS A 9 0.56 11.18 -9.18
N VAL A 10 1.74 11.63 -9.63
CA VAL A 10 2.38 12.84 -9.09
C VAL A 10 2.73 13.80 -10.23
N PRO A 11 1.74 14.31 -10.99
CA PRO A 11 2.00 15.25 -12.06
C PRO A 11 2.50 16.59 -11.52
N ASN A 12 3.32 17.25 -12.33
CA ASN A 12 3.81 18.57 -12.02
C ASN A 12 3.37 19.53 -13.12
N PHE A 13 2.69 20.60 -12.71
CA PHE A 13 2.15 21.62 -13.61
C PHE A 13 2.98 22.90 -13.56
N SER A 14 3.18 23.54 -14.69
CA SER A 14 3.96 24.79 -14.82
C SER A 14 3.10 26.02 -14.45
N GLU A 15 2.58 26.02 -13.23
CA GLU A 15 1.88 27.12 -12.57
C GLU A 15 2.05 26.95 -11.06
N GLY A 16 2.55 27.95 -10.38
CA GLY A 16 2.78 27.90 -8.92
C GLY A 16 2.38 29.19 -8.21
N ARG A 17 1.73 30.12 -8.93
CA ARG A 17 1.38 31.46 -8.43
C ARG A 17 -0.11 31.75 -8.48
N ASN A 18 -0.78 31.30 -9.54
CA ASN A 18 -2.21 31.52 -9.73
C ASN A 18 -3.01 30.32 -9.16
N MET A 19 -3.50 30.48 -7.93
CA MET A 19 -4.29 29.46 -7.25
C MET A 19 -5.60 29.15 -7.97
N ASP A 20 -6.20 30.08 -8.73
CA ASP A 20 -7.43 29.81 -9.49
C ASP A 20 -7.16 28.81 -10.63
N VAL A 21 -6.00 28.89 -11.29
CA VAL A 21 -5.58 27.94 -12.31
C VAL A 21 -5.30 26.57 -11.66
N ILE A 22 -4.55 26.55 -10.57
CA ILE A 22 -4.21 25.32 -9.82
C ILE A 22 -5.52 24.63 -9.36
N ASN A 23 -6.44 25.36 -8.75
CA ASN A 23 -7.72 24.85 -8.28
C ASN A 23 -8.61 24.32 -9.42
N GLN A 24 -8.56 24.90 -10.62
CA GLN A 24 -9.28 24.36 -11.76
C GLN A 24 -8.68 23.03 -12.24
N ILE A 25 -7.36 22.85 -12.18
CA ILE A 25 -6.69 21.62 -12.55
C ILE A 25 -6.99 20.52 -11.51
N THR A 26 -6.92 20.84 -10.22
CA THR A 26 -7.16 19.85 -9.15
C THR A 26 -8.61 19.42 -9.06
N ARG A 27 -9.58 20.30 -9.36
CA ARG A 27 -11.01 19.93 -9.47
C ARG A 27 -11.27 18.88 -10.56
N GLU A 28 -10.50 18.87 -11.64
CA GLU A 28 -10.61 17.80 -12.66
C GLU A 28 -10.17 16.44 -12.09
N VAL A 29 -9.18 16.41 -11.21
CA VAL A 29 -8.77 15.20 -10.48
C VAL A 29 -9.91 14.73 -9.57
N GLU A 30 -10.44 15.63 -8.75
CA GLU A 30 -11.52 15.34 -7.79
C GLU A 30 -12.85 14.96 -8.48
N SER A 31 -13.03 15.33 -9.75
CA SER A 31 -14.22 14.98 -10.54
C SER A 31 -14.31 13.50 -10.91
N VAL A 32 -13.22 12.74 -10.75
CA VAL A 32 -13.18 11.30 -11.06
C VAL A 32 -13.51 10.52 -9.79
N LYS A 33 -14.64 9.82 -9.81
CA LYS A 33 -15.05 8.97 -8.69
C LYS A 33 -14.01 7.86 -8.47
N GLY A 34 -13.60 7.64 -7.22
CA GLY A 34 -12.60 6.63 -6.88
C GLY A 34 -11.16 7.14 -6.85
N VAL A 35 -10.96 8.45 -7.16
CA VAL A 35 -9.67 9.12 -7.01
C VAL A 35 -9.70 10.04 -5.79
N LYS A 36 -8.65 10.01 -5.00
CA LYS A 36 -8.47 10.91 -3.86
C LYS A 36 -7.28 11.84 -4.11
N LEU A 37 -7.53 13.15 -4.08
CA LEU A 37 -6.50 14.19 -4.06
C LEU A 37 -5.85 14.18 -2.68
N LEU A 38 -4.53 13.98 -2.61
CA LEU A 38 -3.80 13.86 -1.35
C LEU A 38 -3.03 15.12 -0.99
N ASP A 39 -2.42 15.77 -2.00
CA ASP A 39 -1.58 16.93 -1.77
C ASP A 39 -1.55 17.85 -2.97
N VAL A 40 -1.41 19.14 -2.70
CA VAL A 40 -1.20 20.20 -3.69
C VAL A 40 -0.13 21.13 -3.14
N ASP A 41 1.06 21.07 -3.71
CA ASP A 41 2.25 21.82 -3.27
C ASP A 41 2.65 22.88 -4.31
N PRO A 42 2.14 24.12 -4.21
CA PRO A 42 2.50 25.21 -5.12
C PRO A 42 3.83 25.87 -4.73
N GLY A 43 4.77 25.92 -5.66
CA GLY A 43 6.05 26.59 -5.51
C GLY A 43 6.08 27.92 -6.24
N GLU A 44 5.91 29.04 -5.54
CA GLU A 44 5.88 30.38 -6.15
C GLU A 44 7.18 30.76 -6.87
N ALA A 45 8.33 30.48 -6.27
CA ALA A 45 9.64 30.78 -6.85
C ALA A 45 9.94 29.94 -8.10
N THR A 46 9.56 28.69 -8.08
CA THR A 46 9.72 27.75 -9.19
C THR A 46 8.67 27.93 -10.27
N ASN A 47 7.56 28.59 -9.93
CA ASN A 47 6.34 28.69 -10.73
C ASN A 47 5.86 27.33 -11.23
N ARG A 48 5.69 26.39 -10.29
CA ARG A 48 5.38 25.00 -10.54
C ARG A 48 4.62 24.42 -9.34
N THR A 49 3.61 23.62 -9.60
CA THR A 49 2.83 22.90 -8.57
C THR A 49 3.01 21.40 -8.73
N VAL A 50 3.29 20.72 -7.64
CA VAL A 50 3.23 19.26 -7.54
C VAL A 50 1.84 18.89 -7.02
N VAL A 51 1.18 17.99 -7.73
CA VAL A 51 -0.13 17.48 -7.32
C VAL A 51 -0.01 15.98 -7.10
N THR A 52 -0.51 15.49 -5.98
CA THR A 52 -0.47 14.05 -5.64
C THR A 52 -1.87 13.52 -5.46
N PHE A 53 -2.21 12.46 -6.18
CA PHE A 53 -3.49 11.77 -6.04
C PHE A 53 -3.35 10.27 -6.26
N VAL A 54 -4.31 9.51 -5.70
CA VAL A 54 -4.29 8.05 -5.70
C VAL A 54 -5.68 7.49 -6.01
N GLY A 55 -5.72 6.26 -6.49
CA GLY A 55 -6.95 5.52 -6.76
C GLY A 55 -6.69 4.21 -7.48
N SER A 56 -7.73 3.65 -8.09
CA SER A 56 -7.57 2.50 -8.99
C SER A 56 -6.72 2.87 -10.21
N PRO A 57 -6.03 1.92 -10.85
CA PRO A 57 -5.21 2.20 -12.05
C PRO A 57 -5.97 2.94 -13.14
N GLU A 58 -7.22 2.56 -13.39
CA GLU A 58 -8.06 3.12 -14.44
C GLU A 58 -8.52 4.53 -14.09
N ASP A 59 -8.99 4.75 -12.86
CA ASP A 59 -9.48 6.05 -12.40
C ASP A 59 -8.36 7.07 -12.31
N VAL A 60 -7.17 6.67 -11.83
CA VAL A 60 -5.98 7.53 -11.78
C VAL A 60 -5.53 7.98 -13.17
N CYS A 61 -5.55 7.08 -14.15
CA CYS A 61 -5.23 7.44 -15.54
C CYS A 61 -6.26 8.43 -16.13
N GLU A 62 -7.54 8.27 -15.82
CA GLU A 62 -8.58 9.20 -16.26
C GLU A 62 -8.44 10.57 -15.58
N ALA A 63 -8.15 10.60 -14.28
CA ALA A 63 -7.90 11.85 -13.55
C ALA A 63 -6.67 12.59 -14.09
N ALA A 64 -5.57 11.87 -14.33
CA ALA A 64 -4.38 12.44 -14.96
C ALA A 64 -4.67 13.02 -16.34
N PHE A 65 -5.46 12.31 -17.16
CA PHE A 65 -5.87 12.79 -18.48
C PHE A 65 -6.66 14.09 -18.40
N ARG A 66 -7.66 14.18 -17.51
CA ARG A 66 -8.46 15.40 -17.32
C ARG A 66 -7.63 16.56 -16.82
N ALA A 67 -6.76 16.33 -15.84
CA ALA A 67 -5.88 17.35 -15.29
C ALA A 67 -4.90 17.90 -16.35
N VAL A 68 -4.26 17.03 -17.14
CA VAL A 68 -3.34 17.41 -18.23
C VAL A 68 -4.08 18.19 -19.32
N LYS A 69 -5.30 17.76 -19.68
CA LYS A 69 -6.16 18.49 -20.61
C LYS A 69 -6.47 19.89 -20.12
N LYS A 70 -6.84 20.04 -18.85
CA LYS A 70 -7.14 21.34 -18.25
C LYS A 70 -5.89 22.21 -18.19
N ALA A 71 -4.74 21.66 -17.78
CA ALA A 71 -3.48 22.39 -17.76
C ALA A 71 -3.09 22.93 -19.14
N GLY A 72 -3.20 22.13 -20.20
CA GLY A 72 -2.95 22.56 -21.58
C GLY A 72 -3.89 23.67 -22.08
N GLN A 73 -5.09 23.78 -21.49
CA GLN A 73 -6.04 24.86 -21.82
C GLN A 73 -5.72 26.17 -21.09
N LEU A 74 -5.21 26.09 -19.85
CA LEU A 74 -5.04 27.26 -18.98
C LEU A 74 -3.63 27.81 -18.97
N ILE A 75 -2.61 26.96 -19.13
CA ILE A 75 -1.21 27.34 -19.05
C ILE A 75 -0.66 27.61 -20.46
N ASP A 76 0.03 28.74 -20.60
CA ASP A 76 0.72 29.13 -21.85
C ASP A 76 2.23 29.16 -21.60
N MET A 77 2.95 28.17 -22.10
CA MET A 77 4.39 28.03 -21.91
C MET A 77 5.21 29.16 -22.58
N ARG A 78 4.64 29.88 -23.53
CA ARG A 78 5.29 31.06 -24.16
C ARG A 78 5.43 32.21 -23.17
N GLN A 79 4.54 32.26 -22.15
CA GLN A 79 4.52 33.32 -21.12
C GLN A 79 5.04 32.83 -19.75
N HIS A 80 5.21 31.53 -19.59
CA HIS A 80 5.63 30.93 -18.32
C HIS A 80 7.12 31.19 -18.06
N HIS A 81 7.44 31.63 -16.82
CA HIS A 81 8.81 31.79 -16.31
C HIS A 81 8.87 31.40 -14.82
N GLY A 82 9.93 30.70 -14.42
CA GLY A 82 10.21 30.29 -13.05
C GLY A 82 11.67 29.88 -12.87
N ALA A 83 12.10 29.69 -11.63
CA ALA A 83 13.46 29.22 -11.31
C ALA A 83 13.70 27.73 -11.66
N HIS A 84 12.63 26.96 -11.82
CA HIS A 84 12.71 25.54 -12.20
C HIS A 84 12.82 25.41 -13.74
N PRO A 85 13.66 24.46 -14.24
CA PRO A 85 13.66 24.08 -15.65
C PRO A 85 12.25 23.75 -16.14
N ARG A 86 11.84 24.32 -17.26
CA ARG A 86 10.48 24.17 -17.80
C ARG A 86 10.48 23.28 -19.04
N PHE A 87 9.41 22.53 -19.24
CA PHE A 87 9.31 21.62 -20.36
C PHE A 87 7.93 21.64 -21.04
N GLY A 88 6.87 21.70 -20.28
CA GLY A 88 5.51 21.82 -20.77
C GLY A 88 4.54 22.26 -19.68
N ALA A 89 3.29 22.58 -20.07
CA ALA A 89 2.20 22.93 -19.15
C ALA A 89 2.02 21.84 -18.08
N THR A 90 2.13 20.57 -18.48
CA THR A 90 2.41 19.45 -17.61
C THR A 90 3.83 18.98 -17.88
N ASP A 91 4.71 19.23 -16.96
CA ASP A 91 6.14 18.93 -17.10
C ASP A 91 6.41 17.42 -17.03
N VAL A 92 5.91 16.77 -15.98
CA VAL A 92 5.99 15.32 -15.80
C VAL A 92 4.66 14.76 -15.30
N CYS A 93 4.38 13.52 -15.67
CA CYS A 93 3.21 12.75 -15.21
C CYS A 93 3.64 11.30 -14.91
N PRO A 94 4.22 11.03 -13.73
CA PRO A 94 4.62 9.70 -13.32
C PRO A 94 3.46 8.92 -12.70
N LEU A 95 3.39 7.63 -12.99
CA LEU A 95 2.61 6.65 -12.25
C LEU A 95 3.52 5.87 -11.30
N VAL A 96 3.06 5.63 -10.09
CA VAL A 96 3.83 5.02 -9.00
C VAL A 96 3.03 3.87 -8.40
N PRO A 97 3.56 2.63 -8.37
CA PRO A 97 2.87 1.51 -7.74
C PRO A 97 2.83 1.69 -6.21
N VAL A 98 1.64 1.61 -5.62
CA VAL A 98 1.45 1.68 -4.16
C VAL A 98 1.13 0.31 -3.59
N ALA A 99 0.06 -0.36 -4.09
CA ALA A 99 -0.37 -1.67 -3.63
C ALA A 99 -1.02 -2.47 -4.77
N GLY A 100 -0.85 -3.80 -4.76
CA GLY A 100 -1.54 -4.74 -5.68
C GLY A 100 -1.22 -4.56 -7.17
N ILE A 101 -0.19 -3.82 -7.53
CA ILE A 101 0.25 -3.55 -8.90
C ILE A 101 1.77 -3.48 -8.97
N THR A 102 2.34 -3.98 -10.05
CA THR A 102 3.79 -3.95 -10.29
C THR A 102 4.24 -2.66 -11.01
N LEU A 103 5.53 -2.36 -10.94
CA LEU A 103 6.12 -1.24 -11.69
C LEU A 103 5.96 -1.41 -13.21
N GLU A 104 6.07 -2.64 -13.72
CA GLU A 104 5.90 -2.92 -15.16
C GLU A 104 4.45 -2.69 -15.61
N GLU A 105 3.45 -3.11 -14.81
CA GLU A 105 2.04 -2.79 -15.10
C GLU A 105 1.79 -1.27 -15.08
N CYS A 106 2.40 -0.53 -14.15
CA CYS A 106 2.36 0.93 -14.15
C CYS A 106 3.04 1.52 -15.40
N ALA A 107 4.13 0.92 -15.88
CA ALA A 107 4.80 1.36 -17.11
C ALA A 107 3.92 1.17 -18.35
N GLU A 108 3.17 0.07 -18.43
CA GLU A 108 2.19 -0.15 -19.50
C GLU A 108 1.05 0.88 -19.46
N LEU A 109 0.54 1.18 -18.26
CA LEU A 109 -0.46 2.23 -18.07
C LEU A 109 0.07 3.61 -18.49
N ALA A 110 1.31 3.93 -18.12
CA ALA A 110 1.96 5.18 -18.49
C ALA A 110 2.12 5.33 -20.02
N ARG A 111 2.48 4.26 -20.73
CA ARG A 111 2.54 4.24 -22.20
C ARG A 111 1.17 4.53 -22.83
N LYS A 112 0.14 3.83 -22.37
CA LYS A 112 -1.25 4.06 -22.84
C LYS A 112 -1.74 5.48 -22.52
N LEU A 113 -1.41 6.00 -21.34
CA LEU A 113 -1.76 7.37 -20.96
C LEU A 113 -1.06 8.40 -21.85
N GLY A 114 0.25 8.20 -22.13
CA GLY A 114 1.01 9.01 -23.06
C GLY A 114 0.44 8.98 -24.49
N GLU A 115 -0.01 7.81 -24.97
CA GLU A 115 -0.71 7.69 -26.26
C GLU A 115 -2.01 8.52 -26.29
N ARG A 116 -2.78 8.52 -25.20
CA ARG A 116 -3.97 9.37 -25.08
C ARG A 116 -3.62 10.86 -25.11
N PHE A 117 -2.56 11.28 -24.39
CA PHE A 117 -2.11 12.67 -24.45
C PHE A 117 -1.69 13.09 -25.85
N ALA A 118 -0.95 12.23 -26.56
CA ALA A 118 -0.48 12.50 -27.90
C ALA A 118 -1.62 12.55 -28.93
N ASN A 119 -2.55 11.59 -28.88
CA ASN A 119 -3.60 11.40 -29.89
C ASN A 119 -4.84 12.27 -29.64
N GLU A 120 -5.28 12.41 -28.37
CA GLU A 120 -6.52 13.11 -28.05
C GLU A 120 -6.30 14.59 -27.69
N LEU A 121 -5.15 14.92 -27.05
CA LEU A 121 -4.80 16.28 -26.66
C LEU A 121 -3.78 16.93 -27.58
N GLU A 122 -3.13 16.13 -28.44
CA GLU A 122 -2.03 16.55 -29.33
C GLU A 122 -0.83 17.15 -28.55
N ILE A 123 -0.57 16.62 -27.35
CA ILE A 123 0.58 16.96 -26.51
C ILE A 123 1.67 15.93 -26.76
N PRO A 124 2.83 16.29 -27.32
CA PRO A 124 3.93 15.35 -27.57
C PRO A 124 4.51 14.84 -26.24
N CYS A 125 4.79 13.52 -26.17
CA CYS A 125 5.22 12.88 -24.92
C CYS A 125 6.54 12.13 -25.07
N TYR A 126 7.43 12.36 -24.11
CA TYR A 126 8.61 11.52 -23.87
C TYR A 126 8.28 10.46 -22.83
N LEU A 127 8.68 9.22 -23.09
CA LEU A 127 8.54 8.13 -22.14
C LEU A 127 9.82 7.99 -21.31
N TYR A 128 9.71 7.95 -19.97
CA TYR A 128 10.87 7.91 -19.11
C TYR A 128 10.76 6.84 -18.01
N GLU A 129 11.86 6.59 -17.28
CA GLU A 129 12.01 5.55 -16.26
C GLU A 129 11.55 4.17 -16.78
N ALA A 130 10.69 3.44 -16.07
CA ALA A 130 10.24 2.11 -16.47
C ALA A 130 9.39 2.11 -17.76
N ALA A 131 8.78 3.24 -18.13
CA ALA A 131 8.02 3.35 -19.38
C ALA A 131 8.91 3.61 -20.61
N ALA A 132 10.18 3.98 -20.42
CA ALA A 132 11.12 4.34 -21.50
C ALA A 132 11.27 3.20 -22.52
N GLN A 133 11.37 3.59 -23.79
CA GLN A 133 11.63 2.67 -24.92
C GLN A 133 13.12 2.40 -25.13
N THR A 134 13.99 3.29 -24.65
CA THR A 134 15.45 3.16 -24.75
C THR A 134 16.12 3.37 -23.40
N GLU A 135 17.29 2.75 -23.19
CA GLU A 135 18.03 2.88 -21.93
C GLU A 135 18.37 4.32 -21.57
N GLU A 136 18.71 5.14 -22.57
CA GLU A 136 19.05 6.55 -22.37
C GLU A 136 17.86 7.37 -21.84
N ARG A 137 16.63 7.08 -22.31
CA ARG A 137 15.41 7.79 -21.91
C ARG A 137 14.87 7.39 -20.54
N LYS A 138 15.39 6.35 -19.93
CA LYS A 138 15.14 6.10 -18.51
C LYS A 138 15.52 7.31 -17.64
N ASN A 139 16.53 8.06 -18.04
CA ASN A 139 16.92 9.26 -17.33
C ASN A 139 16.06 10.47 -17.78
N LEU A 140 15.21 10.96 -16.90
CA LEU A 140 14.37 12.14 -17.13
C LEU A 140 15.16 13.36 -17.63
N ALA A 141 16.42 13.55 -17.18
CA ALA A 141 17.25 14.65 -17.62
C ALA A 141 17.60 14.57 -19.13
N VAL A 142 17.66 13.37 -19.71
CA VAL A 142 17.85 13.16 -21.15
C VAL A 142 16.58 13.56 -21.91
N CYS A 143 15.41 13.15 -21.42
CA CYS A 143 14.13 13.54 -22.01
C CYS A 143 13.97 15.08 -22.04
N ARG A 144 14.38 15.75 -20.96
CA ARG A 144 14.27 17.20 -20.78
C ARG A 144 15.46 18.01 -21.35
N ARG A 145 16.41 17.35 -22.01
CA ARG A 145 17.63 18.01 -22.49
C ARG A 145 17.32 19.27 -23.32
N GLY A 146 17.89 20.42 -22.92
CA GLY A 146 17.64 21.70 -23.52
C GLY A 146 16.31 22.34 -23.17
N GLU A 147 15.49 21.68 -22.34
CA GLU A 147 14.27 22.23 -21.77
C GLU A 147 13.24 22.67 -22.84
N TYR A 148 12.30 23.55 -22.48
CA TYR A 148 11.31 24.09 -23.42
C TYR A 148 11.99 24.87 -24.59
N GLU A 149 13.09 25.54 -24.32
CA GLU A 149 13.81 26.39 -25.25
C GLU A 149 14.38 25.62 -26.45
N LYS A 150 14.66 24.33 -26.30
CA LYS A 150 15.20 23.48 -27.35
C LYS A 150 14.14 22.58 -28.03
N LEU A 151 12.89 22.69 -27.64
CA LEU A 151 11.84 21.88 -28.25
C LEU A 151 11.71 22.10 -29.77
N ALA A 152 11.83 23.33 -30.24
CA ALA A 152 11.75 23.65 -31.65
C ALA A 152 12.86 22.99 -32.50
N GLU A 153 14.02 22.70 -31.90
CA GLU A 153 15.14 22.01 -32.57
C GLU A 153 14.99 20.49 -32.54
N ARG A 154 14.26 19.95 -31.54
CA ARG A 154 14.14 18.50 -31.27
C ARG A 154 12.93 17.87 -31.94
N LEU A 155 11.79 18.58 -31.96
CA LEU A 155 10.56 18.05 -32.49
C LEU A 155 10.64 17.78 -34.00
N GLY A 156 10.08 16.69 -34.46
CA GLY A 156 10.18 16.25 -35.85
C GLY A 156 11.51 15.58 -36.21
N THR A 157 12.42 15.39 -35.24
CA THR A 157 13.70 14.70 -35.42
C THR A 157 13.74 13.35 -34.69
N GLU A 158 14.84 12.59 -34.82
CA GLU A 158 15.06 11.33 -34.07
C GLU A 158 15.21 11.57 -32.55
N ASP A 159 15.64 12.78 -32.12
CA ASP A 159 15.72 13.18 -30.72
C ASP A 159 14.35 13.67 -30.17
N GLY A 160 13.34 13.68 -31.00
CA GLY A 160 11.97 14.08 -30.63
C GLY A 160 11.29 13.13 -29.66
N PRO A 161 10.05 13.47 -29.22
CA PRO A 161 9.27 12.66 -28.31
C PRO A 161 8.93 11.28 -28.88
N ASP A 162 8.71 10.31 -27.97
CA ASP A 162 8.34 8.93 -28.35
C ASP A 162 6.95 8.85 -28.95
N LEU A 163 6.05 9.75 -28.52
CA LEU A 163 4.66 9.78 -28.92
C LEU A 163 4.30 11.18 -29.40
N GLY A 164 3.55 11.26 -30.50
CA GLY A 164 3.12 12.53 -31.09
C GLY A 164 4.27 13.39 -31.63
N ASN A 165 5.39 12.77 -32.05
CA ASN A 165 6.55 13.48 -32.61
C ASN A 165 6.16 14.17 -33.93
N ARG A 166 6.17 15.50 -33.92
CA ARG A 166 5.79 16.35 -35.03
C ARG A 166 6.57 17.66 -34.99
N PRO A 167 6.62 18.45 -36.09
CA PRO A 167 7.24 19.76 -36.06
C PRO A 167 6.66 20.69 -34.99
N PHE A 168 7.47 21.58 -34.46
CA PHE A 168 7.05 22.57 -33.47
C PHE A 168 6.05 23.54 -34.10
N ASP A 169 4.83 23.58 -33.60
CA ASP A 169 3.73 24.42 -34.04
C ASP A 169 3.17 25.31 -32.90
N GLU A 170 2.20 26.15 -33.21
CA GLU A 170 1.52 27.03 -32.24
C GLU A 170 0.94 26.27 -31.02
N LYS A 171 0.43 25.07 -31.23
CA LYS A 171 -0.18 24.26 -30.16
C LYS A 171 0.92 23.75 -29.22
N VAL A 172 1.99 23.21 -29.77
CA VAL A 172 3.13 22.77 -28.98
C VAL A 172 3.85 23.95 -28.32
N ALA A 173 3.93 25.10 -29.00
CA ALA A 173 4.46 26.32 -28.39
C ALA A 173 3.68 26.70 -27.13
N ARG A 174 2.36 26.51 -27.11
CA ARG A 174 1.52 26.77 -25.95
C ARG A 174 1.68 25.74 -24.86
N THR A 175 1.60 24.45 -25.20
CA THR A 175 1.56 23.35 -24.22
C THR A 175 2.94 22.83 -23.82
N GLY A 176 3.95 22.95 -24.69
CA GLY A 176 5.21 22.23 -24.57
C GLY A 176 5.02 20.72 -24.74
N CYS A 177 5.95 19.96 -24.19
CA CYS A 177 5.93 18.49 -24.13
C CYS A 177 5.74 17.99 -22.69
N THR A 178 5.26 16.77 -22.55
CA THR A 178 5.12 16.11 -21.24
C THR A 178 6.03 14.88 -21.17
N ALA A 179 6.73 14.69 -20.06
CA ALA A 179 7.39 13.43 -19.76
C ALA A 179 6.43 12.53 -18.98
N VAL A 180 6.08 11.37 -19.54
CA VAL A 180 5.18 10.38 -18.94
C VAL A 180 5.97 9.13 -18.59
N GLY A 181 5.79 8.58 -17.40
CA GLY A 181 6.57 7.43 -16.99
C GLY A 181 6.00 6.68 -15.80
N ALA A 182 6.69 5.62 -15.43
CA ALA A 182 6.44 4.91 -14.19
C ALA A 182 7.74 4.78 -13.40
N ARG A 183 7.69 5.04 -12.10
CA ARG A 183 8.84 4.97 -11.21
C ARG A 183 8.48 4.30 -9.89
N ASP A 184 9.50 3.81 -9.20
CA ASP A 184 9.32 3.32 -7.84
C ASP A 184 8.86 4.42 -6.88
N PHE A 185 8.25 3.99 -5.79
CA PHE A 185 7.82 4.90 -4.73
C PHE A 185 9.04 5.56 -4.08
N LEU A 186 8.96 6.87 -3.92
CA LEU A 186 10.00 7.66 -3.27
C LEU A 186 9.51 8.07 -1.87
N ILE A 187 10.32 7.81 -0.86
CA ILE A 187 10.09 8.33 0.50
C ILE A 187 11.13 9.41 0.80
N ALA A 188 10.67 10.58 1.16
CA ALA A 188 11.48 11.62 1.77
C ALA A 188 11.44 11.44 3.30
N VAL A 189 12.60 11.31 3.91
CA VAL A 189 12.73 11.03 5.35
C VAL A 189 13.86 11.86 5.95
N ASN A 190 13.63 12.44 7.12
CA ASN A 190 14.60 13.20 7.87
C ASN A 190 14.92 12.46 9.19
N TYR A 191 16.19 12.24 9.46
CA TYR A 191 16.66 11.63 10.71
C TYR A 191 17.13 12.74 11.66
N ASN A 192 16.48 12.88 12.81
CA ASN A 192 16.75 13.89 13.82
C ASN A 192 18.02 13.54 14.60
N LEU A 193 18.89 14.50 14.81
CA LEU A 193 20.16 14.27 15.47
C LEU A 193 20.25 15.10 16.75
N ASN A 194 20.85 14.54 17.79
CA ASN A 194 21.15 15.26 19.04
C ASN A 194 22.32 16.25 18.90
N THR A 195 22.39 16.97 17.80
CA THR A 195 23.44 17.95 17.51
C THR A 195 22.91 19.11 16.69
N THR A 196 23.53 20.28 16.80
CA THR A 196 23.30 21.45 15.95
C THR A 196 24.27 21.51 14.78
N SER A 197 25.20 20.56 14.67
CA SER A 197 26.28 20.57 13.70
C SER A 197 25.87 20.04 12.35
N THR A 198 25.56 20.92 11.40
CA THR A 198 25.35 20.57 9.98
C THR A 198 26.55 19.81 9.39
N ARG A 199 27.76 20.10 9.84
CA ARG A 199 28.96 19.36 9.40
C ARG A 199 28.90 17.88 9.81
N ARG A 200 28.42 17.56 11.02
CA ARG A 200 28.23 16.18 11.49
C ARG A 200 27.12 15.50 10.70
N ALA A 201 25.99 16.17 10.51
CA ALA A 201 24.87 15.68 9.71
C ALA A 201 25.30 15.37 8.27
N ASN A 202 26.02 16.27 7.60
CA ASN A 202 26.56 16.04 6.26
C ASN A 202 27.56 14.87 6.24
N ALA A 203 28.40 14.72 7.26
CA ALA A 203 29.32 13.62 7.31
C ALA A 203 28.60 12.27 7.39
N ILE A 204 27.52 12.16 8.17
CA ILE A 204 26.66 10.99 8.26
C ILE A 204 25.95 10.75 6.91
N ALA A 205 25.35 11.79 6.33
CA ALA A 205 24.68 11.70 5.04
C ALA A 205 25.60 11.17 3.92
N PHE A 206 26.87 11.57 3.94
CA PHE A 206 27.88 11.16 2.94
C PHE A 206 28.39 9.74 3.17
N ASP A 207 28.30 9.21 4.40
CA ASP A 207 28.62 7.81 4.68
C ASP A 207 27.55 6.86 4.14
N VAL A 208 26.28 7.29 4.17
CA VAL A 208 25.17 6.40 3.87
C VAL A 208 24.65 6.54 2.43
N ARG A 209 24.58 7.75 1.85
CA ARG A 209 24.02 7.97 0.50
C ARG A 209 24.80 7.25 -0.60
N GLU A 210 24.12 6.79 -1.65
CA GLU A 210 24.74 6.04 -2.74
C GLU A 210 25.98 6.70 -3.35
N LYS A 211 25.91 7.99 -3.66
CA LYS A 211 27.04 8.76 -4.22
C LYS A 211 28.25 8.78 -3.28
N GLY A 212 28.03 8.65 -1.98
CA GLY A 212 29.07 8.69 -0.96
C GLY A 212 29.81 10.04 -0.89
N ARG A 213 31.13 9.97 -0.72
CA ARG A 213 32.03 11.14 -0.56
C ARG A 213 33.27 11.04 -1.45
N PRO A 214 33.93 12.18 -1.75
CA PRO A 214 35.24 12.16 -2.38
C PRO A 214 36.28 11.50 -1.45
N MET A 215 37.10 10.62 -1.98
CA MET A 215 38.27 10.06 -1.28
C MET A 215 39.33 11.15 -1.07
N ARG A 216 40.04 11.06 0.05
CA ARG A 216 41.06 12.02 0.44
C ARG A 216 42.36 11.32 0.82
N GLU A 217 43.49 12.01 0.61
CA GLU A 217 44.83 11.51 0.99
C GLU A 217 44.87 11.18 2.50
N GLY A 218 45.47 10.03 2.80
CA GLY A 218 45.59 9.54 4.17
C GLY A 218 44.28 9.16 4.85
N GLY A 219 43.15 9.06 4.13
CA GLY A 219 41.85 8.71 4.69
C GLY A 219 41.27 9.78 5.64
N SER A 220 41.90 10.95 5.78
CA SER A 220 41.46 11.99 6.68
C SER A 220 40.39 12.90 6.06
N LEU A 221 39.46 13.44 6.87
CA LEU A 221 38.43 14.36 6.42
C LEU A 221 38.98 15.70 5.90
N THR A 222 40.24 16.02 6.20
CA THR A 222 40.92 17.27 5.82
C THR A 222 41.99 17.08 4.74
N GLY A 223 42.29 15.84 4.35
CA GLY A 223 43.25 15.51 3.28
C GLY A 223 42.82 16.07 1.91
N LYS A 224 43.79 16.21 1.01
CA LYS A 224 43.52 16.64 -0.37
C LYS A 224 42.63 15.62 -1.08
N ILE A 225 41.65 16.10 -1.85
CA ILE A 225 40.75 15.22 -2.63
C ILE A 225 41.56 14.50 -3.70
N LEU A 226 41.47 13.16 -3.72
CA LEU A 226 42.01 12.32 -4.78
C LEU A 226 41.18 12.48 -6.06
N ARG A 227 41.85 12.62 -7.20
CA ARG A 227 41.20 12.85 -8.49
C ARG A 227 41.73 11.90 -9.54
N TYR A 228 40.89 11.55 -10.50
CA TYR A 228 41.29 10.89 -11.75
C TYR A 228 42.08 11.85 -12.64
N GLU A 229 42.72 11.35 -13.69
CA GLU A 229 43.46 12.13 -14.69
C GLU A 229 42.58 13.22 -15.36
N ASN A 230 41.30 12.95 -15.55
CA ASN A 230 40.29 13.88 -16.07
C ASN A 230 39.86 14.96 -15.07
N GLY A 231 40.48 15.03 -13.89
CA GLY A 231 40.19 16.00 -12.85
C GLY A 231 38.94 15.70 -11.97
N SER A 232 38.16 14.66 -12.28
CA SER A 232 37.00 14.28 -11.48
C SER A 232 37.43 13.64 -10.15
N PRO A 233 36.69 13.88 -9.03
CA PRO A 233 37.03 13.26 -7.75
C PRO A 233 36.80 11.74 -7.77
N ILE A 234 37.72 11.01 -7.16
CA ILE A 234 37.53 9.58 -6.87
C ILE A 234 36.52 9.47 -5.73
N MET A 235 35.42 8.78 -5.94
CA MET A 235 34.35 8.66 -4.96
C MET A 235 34.48 7.36 -4.17
N GLN A 236 34.28 7.44 -2.85
CA GLN A 236 33.96 6.32 -1.99
C GLN A 236 32.44 6.23 -1.89
N PRO A 237 31.80 5.17 -2.43
CA PRO A 237 30.36 5.01 -2.32
C PRO A 237 29.91 4.95 -0.86
N GLY A 238 28.70 5.39 -0.58
CA GLY A 238 28.07 5.16 0.72
C GLY A 238 27.47 3.75 0.80
N THR A 239 26.91 3.45 1.95
CA THR A 239 26.47 2.09 2.30
C THR A 239 25.09 1.74 1.75
N LEU A 240 24.25 2.74 1.43
CA LEU A 240 22.89 2.56 0.92
C LEU A 240 22.82 2.84 -0.58
N LYS A 241 22.16 1.95 -1.33
CA LYS A 241 21.82 2.15 -2.74
C LYS A 241 20.51 2.92 -2.86
N ALA A 242 20.23 3.46 -4.04
CA ALA A 242 19.01 4.20 -4.35
C ALA A 242 18.65 5.28 -3.30
N THR A 243 19.67 5.96 -2.77
CA THR A 243 19.47 7.02 -1.77
C THR A 243 20.26 8.29 -2.13
N LYS A 244 19.63 9.43 -1.86
CA LYS A 244 20.27 10.75 -1.88
C LYS A 244 20.12 11.35 -0.49
N ALA A 245 21.19 11.90 0.06
CA ALA A 245 21.11 12.49 1.40
C ALA A 245 22.05 13.71 1.53
N ILE A 246 21.60 14.65 2.37
CA ILE A 246 22.38 15.82 2.82
C ILE A 246 22.15 16.03 4.32
N GLY A 247 23.04 16.75 4.96
CA GLY A 247 22.83 17.26 6.30
C GLY A 247 22.41 18.73 6.27
N TRP A 248 21.42 19.08 7.07
CA TRP A 248 20.97 20.48 7.22
C TRP A 248 20.66 20.81 8.68
N PHE A 249 20.37 22.05 8.97
CA PHE A 249 19.91 22.53 10.26
C PHE A 249 18.48 23.06 10.11
N ILE A 250 17.62 22.75 11.06
CA ILE A 250 16.23 23.21 11.06
C ILE A 250 16.06 24.16 12.24
N ASP A 251 15.87 25.44 11.94
CA ASP A 251 15.71 26.49 12.94
C ASP A 251 14.50 26.25 13.84
N GLU A 252 13.38 25.77 13.28
CA GLU A 252 12.14 25.45 14.00
C GLU A 252 12.36 24.47 15.16
N TYR A 253 13.23 23.48 14.96
CA TYR A 253 13.51 22.44 15.96
C TYR A 253 14.82 22.65 16.71
N GLY A 254 15.67 23.55 16.26
CA GLY A 254 16.98 23.82 16.85
C GLY A 254 17.96 22.63 16.74
N ILE A 255 17.78 21.74 15.78
CA ILE A 255 18.60 20.53 15.59
C ILE A 255 19.09 20.40 14.14
N ALA A 256 20.16 19.64 13.97
CA ALA A 256 20.57 19.18 12.64
C ALA A 256 19.87 17.85 12.30
N GLN A 257 19.56 17.67 11.03
CA GLN A 257 18.96 16.45 10.48
C GLN A 257 19.80 15.90 9.33
N VAL A 258 19.73 14.59 9.12
CA VAL A 258 20.05 13.96 7.84
C VAL A 258 18.77 13.87 7.03
N SER A 259 18.66 14.69 5.98
CA SER A 259 17.55 14.62 5.02
C SER A 259 17.90 13.63 3.92
N MET A 260 17.04 12.64 3.70
CA MET A 260 17.25 11.56 2.75
C MET A 260 16.04 11.37 1.85
N ASN A 261 16.29 11.23 0.55
CA ASN A 261 15.33 10.72 -0.42
C ASN A 261 15.72 9.28 -0.76
N MET A 262 14.85 8.36 -0.40
CA MET A 262 14.90 6.95 -0.81
C MET A 262 14.20 6.85 -2.16
N THR A 263 14.96 6.76 -3.25
CA THR A 263 14.41 6.81 -4.62
C THR A 263 13.83 5.49 -5.10
N ASN A 264 14.12 4.41 -4.37
CA ASN A 264 13.49 3.09 -4.53
C ASN A 264 13.44 2.40 -3.17
N ILE A 265 12.25 2.30 -2.60
CA ILE A 265 12.03 1.74 -1.26
C ILE A 265 12.18 0.21 -1.17
N ASN A 266 12.31 -0.47 -2.32
CA ASN A 266 12.54 -1.91 -2.37
C ASN A 266 14.04 -2.28 -2.30
N VAL A 267 14.94 -1.31 -2.50
CA VAL A 267 16.40 -1.55 -2.49
C VAL A 267 16.96 -1.40 -1.07
N PRO A 268 16.89 -0.22 -0.38
CA PRO A 268 16.96 -0.24 1.06
C PRO A 268 15.53 -0.05 1.60
N PRO A 269 14.96 -1.02 2.35
CA PRO A 269 13.76 -0.76 3.12
C PRO A 269 14.00 0.34 4.17
N LEU A 270 12.95 1.05 4.57
CA LEU A 270 13.04 2.20 5.49
C LEU A 270 13.78 1.86 6.80
N HIS A 271 13.46 0.72 7.40
CA HIS A 271 14.09 0.25 8.64
C HIS A 271 15.58 -0.04 8.49
N LYS A 272 16.04 -0.50 7.31
CA LYS A 272 17.46 -0.70 7.03
C LYS A 272 18.18 0.64 6.87
N ALA A 273 17.54 1.59 6.19
CA ALA A 273 18.09 2.94 6.08
C ALA A 273 18.20 3.61 7.47
N PHE A 274 17.19 3.45 8.33
CA PHE A 274 17.21 3.93 9.70
C PHE A 274 18.38 3.35 10.51
N ASP A 275 18.53 2.03 10.54
CA ASP A 275 19.62 1.36 11.28
C ASP A 275 21.00 1.82 10.78
N GLU A 276 21.15 1.99 9.47
CA GLU A 276 22.42 2.40 8.88
C GLU A 276 22.78 3.86 9.21
N VAL A 277 21.79 4.74 9.22
CA VAL A 277 21.99 6.14 9.67
C VAL A 277 22.32 6.16 11.17
N CYS A 278 21.65 5.34 11.99
CA CYS A 278 21.96 5.21 13.42
C CYS A 278 23.41 4.73 13.63
N ARG A 279 23.86 3.72 12.88
CA ARG A 279 25.25 3.21 12.94
C ARG A 279 26.25 4.31 12.57
N ALA A 280 26.06 4.99 11.43
CA ALA A 280 26.94 6.04 10.97
C ALA A 280 26.96 7.26 11.93
N ALA A 281 25.85 7.56 12.58
CA ALA A 281 25.77 8.60 13.60
C ALA A 281 26.56 8.20 14.85
N ALA A 282 26.38 6.99 15.36
CA ALA A 282 27.07 6.47 16.55
C ALA A 282 28.59 6.48 16.39
N GLU A 283 29.11 6.10 15.21
CA GLU A 283 30.54 6.16 14.88
C GLU A 283 31.12 7.60 14.94
N ARG A 284 30.24 8.60 14.90
CA ARG A 284 30.62 10.03 14.97
C ARG A 284 30.29 10.67 16.31
N GLY A 285 29.89 9.86 17.31
CA GLY A 285 29.48 10.33 18.63
C GLY A 285 28.16 11.11 18.61
N VAL A 286 27.30 10.87 17.61
CA VAL A 286 25.98 11.48 17.45
C VAL A 286 24.92 10.39 17.59
N ARG A 287 23.76 10.75 18.12
CA ARG A 287 22.60 9.85 18.23
C ARG A 287 21.46 10.34 17.35
N VAL A 288 20.81 9.42 16.65
CA VAL A 288 19.50 9.65 16.05
C VAL A 288 18.47 9.63 17.18
N THR A 289 17.70 10.70 17.34
CA THR A 289 16.64 10.81 18.37
C THR A 289 15.30 10.33 17.85
N GLY A 290 15.03 10.54 16.56
CA GLY A 290 13.81 10.12 15.90
C GLY A 290 13.88 10.35 14.40
N THR A 291 12.73 10.18 13.77
CA THR A 291 12.58 10.23 12.30
C THR A 291 11.34 11.01 11.92
N GLU A 292 11.41 11.82 10.90
CA GLU A 292 10.27 12.53 10.30
C GLU A 292 10.05 12.01 8.88
N ILE A 293 8.86 11.45 8.61
CA ILE A 293 8.44 11.09 7.25
C ILE A 293 7.79 12.33 6.63
N VAL A 294 8.35 12.78 5.52
CA VAL A 294 7.83 13.92 4.76
C VAL A 294 6.87 13.40 3.68
N GLY A 295 5.61 13.87 3.73
CA GLY A 295 4.55 13.39 2.85
C GLY A 295 3.94 12.07 3.33
N LEU A 296 3.55 11.23 2.37
CA LEU A 296 2.78 10.01 2.59
C LEU A 296 3.64 8.75 2.46
N ILE A 297 3.14 7.65 3.02
CA ILE A 297 3.85 6.36 3.03
C ILE A 297 2.89 5.20 2.72
N PRO A 298 3.30 4.22 1.90
CA PRO A 298 2.54 2.98 1.74
C PRO A 298 2.53 2.17 3.05
N LYS A 299 1.39 1.60 3.40
CA LYS A 299 1.18 0.79 4.62
C LYS A 299 2.23 -0.31 4.78
N ARG A 300 2.55 -1.01 3.68
CA ARG A 300 3.54 -2.10 3.69
C ARG A 300 4.89 -1.70 4.28
N VAL A 301 5.32 -0.44 4.10
CA VAL A 301 6.63 0.03 4.58
C VAL A 301 6.68 0.07 6.11
N LEU A 302 5.56 0.46 6.75
CA LEU A 302 5.45 0.44 8.22
C LEU A 302 5.30 -0.98 8.76
N ILE A 303 4.57 -1.85 8.05
CA ILE A 303 4.45 -3.26 8.42
C ILE A 303 5.83 -3.93 8.37
N GLU A 304 6.54 -3.84 7.24
CA GLU A 304 7.90 -4.40 7.09
C GLU A 304 8.87 -3.87 8.15
N ALA A 305 8.75 -2.59 8.51
CA ALA A 305 9.58 -2.00 9.58
C ALA A 305 9.21 -2.56 10.96
N GLY A 306 7.92 -2.67 11.29
CA GLY A 306 7.46 -3.23 12.56
C GLY A 306 7.87 -4.69 12.73
N GLU A 307 7.67 -5.52 11.70
CA GLU A 307 8.10 -6.91 11.67
C GLU A 307 9.62 -7.03 11.86
N TYR A 308 10.40 -6.21 11.15
CA TYR A 308 11.85 -6.18 11.30
C TYR A 308 12.29 -5.92 12.75
N PHE A 309 11.69 -4.94 13.43
CA PHE A 309 12.05 -4.62 14.82
C PHE A 309 11.55 -5.67 15.80
N LEU A 310 10.41 -6.33 15.52
CA LEU A 310 9.95 -7.49 16.29
C LEU A 310 10.94 -8.65 16.17
N HIS A 311 11.38 -8.99 14.96
CA HIS A 311 12.41 -10.01 14.74
C HIS A 311 13.73 -9.70 15.46
N LYS A 312 14.19 -8.44 15.44
CA LYS A 312 15.40 -8.02 16.21
C LYS A 312 15.24 -8.26 17.71
N GLN A 313 14.01 -8.19 18.23
CA GLN A 313 13.69 -8.41 19.63
C GLN A 313 13.34 -9.88 19.93
N GLN A 314 13.41 -10.76 18.93
CA GLN A 314 12.94 -12.16 19.03
C GLN A 314 11.48 -12.24 19.51
N ARG A 315 10.62 -11.36 18.97
CA ARG A 315 9.21 -11.26 19.29
C ARG A 315 8.37 -11.74 18.12
N SER A 316 7.23 -12.36 18.43
CA SER A 316 6.26 -12.81 17.45
C SER A 316 5.77 -11.65 16.58
N THR A 317 5.65 -11.89 15.28
CA THR A 317 5.03 -11.01 14.28
C THR A 317 3.53 -11.27 14.11
N GLY A 318 3.04 -12.39 14.64
CA GLY A 318 1.63 -12.79 14.58
C GLY A 318 0.72 -12.01 15.55
N ILE A 319 0.80 -10.69 15.49
CA ILE A 319 0.00 -9.74 16.27
C ILE A 319 -0.85 -8.88 15.32
N PRO A 320 -1.86 -8.15 15.82
CA PRO A 320 -2.66 -7.25 14.98
C PRO A 320 -1.82 -6.22 14.21
N GLU A 321 -2.23 -5.92 12.99
CA GLU A 321 -1.55 -4.96 12.08
C GLU A 321 -1.26 -3.61 12.75
N GLU A 322 -2.23 -3.11 13.52
CA GLU A 322 -2.08 -1.83 14.24
C GLU A 322 -0.93 -1.87 15.27
N ASP A 323 -0.71 -3.02 15.90
CA ASP A 323 0.36 -3.16 16.88
C ASP A 323 1.73 -3.28 16.19
N ILE A 324 1.80 -3.91 15.01
CA ILE A 324 3.01 -3.94 14.17
C ILE A 324 3.39 -2.50 13.77
N ILE A 325 2.41 -1.70 13.32
CA ILE A 325 2.63 -0.30 12.97
C ILE A 325 3.10 0.52 14.19
N LYS A 326 2.52 0.32 15.38
CA LYS A 326 2.99 0.97 16.61
C LYS A 326 4.45 0.64 16.91
N ILE A 327 4.86 -0.63 16.73
CA ILE A 327 6.27 -1.02 16.89
C ILE A 327 7.17 -0.27 15.92
N ALA A 328 6.77 -0.10 14.65
CA ALA A 328 7.52 0.69 13.68
C ALA A 328 7.66 2.16 14.13
N ILE A 329 6.55 2.78 14.55
CA ILE A 329 6.50 4.17 15.01
C ILE A 329 7.46 4.38 16.19
N HIS A 330 7.36 3.55 17.22
CA HIS A 330 8.22 3.69 18.42
C HIS A 330 9.68 3.37 18.12
N SER A 331 9.95 2.32 17.31
CA SER A 331 11.33 1.90 17.03
C SER A 331 12.11 2.93 16.22
N MET A 332 11.45 3.63 15.30
CA MET A 332 12.07 4.68 14.48
C MET A 332 11.89 6.08 15.06
N GLY A 333 11.14 6.24 16.16
CA GLY A 333 10.87 7.54 16.78
C GLY A 333 10.12 8.49 15.85
N LEU A 334 9.06 8.03 15.19
CA LEU A 334 8.29 8.86 14.25
C LEU A 334 7.51 9.98 14.96
N GLU A 335 7.37 9.90 16.28
CA GLU A 335 6.68 10.87 17.13
C GLU A 335 7.64 11.82 17.88
N ASP A 336 8.94 11.84 17.54
CA ASP A 336 9.97 12.61 18.26
C ASP A 336 9.70 14.13 18.25
N LEU A 337 9.34 14.67 17.09
CA LEU A 337 9.12 16.13 16.92
C LEU A 337 7.65 16.51 16.83
N LYS A 338 6.82 15.67 16.23
CA LYS A 338 5.38 15.89 16.00
C LYS A 338 4.63 14.57 16.14
N PRO A 339 3.35 14.58 16.55
CA PRO A 339 2.53 13.38 16.54
C PRO A 339 2.50 12.75 15.15
N PHE A 340 2.60 11.43 15.07
CA PHE A 340 2.47 10.66 13.84
C PHE A 340 1.14 9.89 13.84
N ASN A 341 0.19 10.36 13.04
CA ASN A 341 -1.10 9.69 12.89
C ASN A 341 -1.09 8.81 11.63
N PRO A 342 -1.10 7.46 11.75
CA PRO A 342 -1.15 6.57 10.59
C PRO A 342 -2.35 6.85 9.66
N ARG A 343 -3.51 7.25 10.22
CA ARG A 343 -4.71 7.58 9.43
C ARG A 343 -4.55 8.78 8.50
N GLU A 344 -3.58 9.65 8.78
CA GLU A 344 -3.27 10.85 7.98
C GLU A 344 -2.03 10.67 7.09
N LYS A 345 -1.21 9.65 7.35
CA LYS A 345 0.08 9.46 6.69
C LYS A 345 0.15 8.21 5.80
N VAL A 346 -0.69 7.20 6.08
CA VAL A 346 -0.72 5.96 5.31
C VAL A 346 -1.71 6.08 4.16
N ILE A 347 -1.23 5.87 2.94
CA ILE A 347 -2.01 6.05 1.71
C ILE A 347 -3.27 5.19 1.71
N GLU A 348 -3.15 3.91 2.09
CA GLU A 348 -4.27 2.98 2.12
C GLU A 348 -5.36 3.42 3.11
N TYR A 349 -5.00 3.98 4.26
CA TYR A 349 -5.96 4.49 5.24
C TYR A 349 -6.67 5.77 4.77
N LEU A 350 -5.97 6.61 3.99
CA LEU A 350 -6.58 7.79 3.38
C LEU A 350 -7.61 7.44 2.31
N LEU A 351 -7.47 6.27 1.68
CA LEU A 351 -8.43 5.75 0.70
C LEU A 351 -9.64 5.06 1.33
N GLU A 352 -9.58 4.74 2.63
CA GLU A 352 -10.74 4.26 3.36
C GLU A 352 -11.82 5.34 3.31
N ASP A 353 -12.92 5.00 2.64
CA ASP A 353 -14.00 5.94 2.32
C ASP A 353 -14.69 6.45 3.60
N GLU A 354 -14.76 7.74 3.81
CA GLU A 354 -15.48 8.37 4.92
C GLU A 354 -17.01 8.10 4.84
N ASN A 355 -17.49 7.65 3.68
CA ASN A 355 -18.88 7.26 3.44
C ASN A 355 -19.14 5.75 3.57
N LYS A 356 -18.20 4.97 4.15
CA LYS A 356 -18.48 3.57 4.45
C LYS A 356 -19.69 3.50 5.37
N THR A 357 -20.76 2.84 4.91
CA THR A 357 -21.72 2.19 5.79
C THR A 357 -20.91 1.49 6.88
N ALA A 358 -21.17 1.84 8.15
CA ALA A 358 -20.44 1.26 9.28
C ALA A 358 -20.38 -0.25 9.10
N LYS A 359 -19.14 -0.78 9.01
CA LYS A 359 -18.94 -2.22 8.87
C LYS A 359 -19.40 -2.90 10.15
N LEU A 360 -19.95 -4.09 10.04
CA LEU A 360 -20.35 -4.88 11.21
C LEU A 360 -19.16 -5.18 12.12
N VAL A 361 -17.98 -5.35 11.56
CA VAL A 361 -16.73 -5.56 12.32
C VAL A 361 -16.27 -4.36 13.12
N ASP A 362 -16.76 -3.15 12.83
CA ASP A 362 -16.41 -1.91 13.54
C ASP A 362 -17.32 -1.69 14.78
N LEU A 363 -18.38 -2.49 14.94
CA LEU A 363 -19.27 -2.42 16.07
C LEU A 363 -18.62 -2.97 17.36
N THR A 364 -18.96 -2.40 18.48
CA THR A 364 -18.62 -3.02 19.77
C THR A 364 -19.33 -4.37 19.92
N VAL A 365 -18.81 -5.24 20.77
CA VAL A 365 -19.41 -6.56 21.03
C VAL A 365 -20.91 -6.44 21.41
N SER A 366 -21.27 -5.43 22.22
CA SER A 366 -22.65 -5.18 22.62
C SER A 366 -23.51 -4.69 21.46
N GLU A 367 -22.99 -3.79 20.64
CA GLU A 367 -23.70 -3.26 19.46
C GLU A 367 -23.91 -4.37 18.42
N PHE A 368 -22.90 -5.19 18.17
CA PHE A 368 -22.99 -6.32 17.25
C PHE A 368 -24.06 -7.34 17.69
N ALA A 369 -24.08 -7.69 18.99
CA ALA A 369 -25.11 -8.57 19.53
C ALA A 369 -26.52 -7.96 19.44
N ASN A 370 -26.65 -6.66 19.75
CA ASN A 370 -27.91 -5.95 19.64
C ASN A 370 -28.40 -5.87 18.19
N GLU A 371 -27.51 -5.57 17.23
CA GLU A 371 -27.84 -5.53 15.81
C GLU A 371 -28.31 -6.90 15.30
N THR A 372 -27.63 -7.97 15.72
CA THR A 372 -28.01 -9.35 15.41
C THR A 372 -29.41 -9.72 15.91
N SER A 373 -29.88 -9.10 16.99
CA SER A 373 -31.18 -9.38 17.59
C SER A 373 -32.34 -8.59 16.99
N ARG A 374 -32.05 -7.64 16.11
CA ARG A 374 -33.07 -6.76 15.50
C ARG A 374 -33.83 -7.45 14.38
N GLU A 375 -35.00 -6.89 14.02
CA GLU A 375 -35.75 -7.27 12.83
C GLU A 375 -35.05 -6.71 11.57
N SER A 376 -33.87 -7.28 11.28
CA SER A 376 -33.02 -6.94 10.15
C SER A 376 -32.55 -8.22 9.45
N PRO A 377 -32.44 -8.25 8.12
CA PRO A 377 -31.94 -9.41 7.40
C PRO A 377 -30.44 -9.65 7.60
N ALA A 378 -29.71 -8.67 8.09
CA ALA A 378 -28.27 -8.74 8.41
C ALA A 378 -27.98 -7.95 9.70
N PRO A 379 -27.04 -8.42 10.56
CA PRO A 379 -26.22 -9.65 10.44
C PRO A 379 -27.05 -10.93 10.61
N GLY A 380 -26.76 -11.92 9.78
CA GLY A 380 -27.43 -13.22 9.78
C GLY A 380 -26.52 -14.38 10.22
N GLY A 381 -27.01 -15.62 10.00
CA GLY A 381 -26.29 -16.83 10.42
C GLY A 381 -24.92 -17.00 9.74
N GLY A 382 -24.75 -16.57 8.48
CA GLY A 382 -23.46 -16.60 7.78
C GLY A 382 -22.45 -15.64 8.38
N THR A 383 -22.89 -14.42 8.65
CA THR A 383 -22.11 -13.38 9.37
C THR A 383 -21.60 -13.90 10.72
N ILE A 384 -22.50 -14.51 11.53
CA ILE A 384 -22.14 -15.08 12.84
C ILE A 384 -21.17 -16.24 12.68
N ALA A 385 -21.36 -17.11 11.68
CA ALA A 385 -20.43 -18.19 11.40
C ALA A 385 -19.02 -17.68 11.08
N ALA A 386 -18.90 -16.63 10.25
CA ALA A 386 -17.62 -16.01 9.96
C ALA A 386 -16.95 -15.45 11.21
N TYR A 387 -17.70 -14.75 12.08
CA TYR A 387 -17.16 -14.20 13.31
C TYR A 387 -16.72 -15.29 14.30
N MET A 388 -17.47 -16.38 14.43
CA MET A 388 -17.05 -17.55 15.23
C MET A 388 -15.73 -18.13 14.69
N GLY A 389 -15.56 -18.21 13.38
CA GLY A 389 -14.30 -18.63 12.74
C GLY A 389 -13.13 -17.72 13.10
N ALA A 390 -13.35 -16.40 13.09
CA ALA A 390 -12.35 -15.42 13.52
C ALA A 390 -11.94 -15.61 14.99
N LEU A 391 -12.91 -15.80 15.89
CA LEU A 391 -12.64 -16.04 17.31
C LEU A 391 -11.91 -17.36 17.56
N GLY A 392 -12.25 -18.42 16.82
CA GLY A 392 -11.58 -19.71 16.90
C GLY A 392 -10.10 -19.62 16.53
N ALA A 393 -9.80 -18.95 15.41
CA ALA A 393 -8.43 -18.69 14.98
C ALA A 393 -7.68 -17.74 15.94
N ALA A 394 -8.36 -16.72 16.47
CA ALA A 394 -7.77 -15.76 17.41
C ALA A 394 -7.31 -16.45 18.70
N LEU A 395 -8.07 -17.41 19.24
CA LEU A 395 -7.66 -18.18 20.41
C LEU A 395 -6.43 -19.04 20.13
N GLY A 396 -6.39 -19.75 19.00
CA GLY A 396 -5.17 -20.48 18.58
C GLY A 396 -3.97 -19.56 18.44
N THR A 397 -4.15 -18.39 17.84
CA THR A 397 -3.12 -17.34 17.68
C THR A 397 -2.63 -16.83 19.04
N MET A 398 -3.54 -16.58 19.97
CA MET A 398 -3.21 -16.16 21.33
C MET A 398 -2.31 -17.19 22.03
N VAL A 399 -2.66 -18.49 21.96
CA VAL A 399 -1.85 -19.56 22.55
C VAL A 399 -0.47 -19.61 21.89
N ALA A 400 -0.38 -19.43 20.57
CA ALA A 400 0.90 -19.38 19.86
C ALA A 400 1.77 -18.21 20.35
N ASN A 401 1.20 -17.01 20.46
CA ASN A 401 1.90 -15.83 20.97
C ASN A 401 2.37 -16.00 22.42
N LEU A 402 1.53 -16.57 23.29
CA LEU A 402 1.90 -16.88 24.67
C LEU A 402 3.01 -17.94 24.74
N SER A 403 3.05 -18.87 23.79
CA SER A 403 4.09 -19.89 23.69
C SER A 403 5.40 -19.33 23.20
N ALA A 404 5.38 -18.44 22.20
CA ALA A 404 6.56 -17.75 21.65
C ALA A 404 7.33 -16.96 22.72
N HIS A 405 6.63 -16.48 23.75
CA HIS A 405 7.23 -15.66 24.80
C HIS A 405 7.30 -16.34 26.18
N LYS A 406 7.09 -17.65 26.20
CA LYS A 406 7.16 -18.41 27.44
C LYS A 406 8.60 -18.55 27.89
N ARG A 407 8.88 -18.16 29.15
CA ARG A 407 10.20 -18.29 29.75
C ARG A 407 10.74 -19.73 29.65
N GLY A 408 11.94 -19.89 29.12
CA GLY A 408 12.60 -21.17 28.89
C GLY A 408 12.24 -21.83 27.57
N TRP A 409 11.45 -21.15 26.71
CA TRP A 409 11.14 -21.56 25.34
C TRP A 409 11.72 -20.61 24.29
N ASP A 410 12.69 -19.80 24.71
CA ASP A 410 13.26 -18.71 23.91
C ASP A 410 13.78 -19.16 22.54
N GLU A 411 14.27 -20.40 22.42
CA GLU A 411 14.75 -20.98 21.15
C GLU A 411 13.60 -21.36 20.16
N ARG A 412 12.37 -21.45 20.66
CA ARG A 412 11.18 -21.83 19.88
C ARG A 412 10.30 -20.64 19.47
N TRP A 413 10.72 -19.43 19.76
CA TRP A 413 9.88 -18.24 19.50
C TRP A 413 9.48 -18.12 18.02
N GLU A 414 10.38 -18.45 17.09
CA GLU A 414 10.13 -18.36 15.66
C GLU A 414 9.09 -19.39 15.17
N GLU A 415 9.17 -20.61 15.69
CA GLU A 415 8.18 -21.67 15.40
C GLU A 415 6.75 -21.23 15.80
N PHE A 416 6.61 -20.72 17.02
CA PHE A 416 5.30 -20.24 17.49
C PHE A 416 4.87 -18.94 16.80
N SER A 417 5.80 -18.07 16.42
CA SER A 417 5.51 -16.90 15.60
C SER A 417 4.90 -17.29 14.25
N GLN A 418 5.44 -18.30 13.58
CA GLN A 418 4.90 -18.79 12.31
C GLN A 418 3.46 -19.32 12.46
N TRP A 419 3.15 -19.97 13.56
CA TRP A 419 1.76 -20.37 13.87
C TRP A 419 0.87 -19.15 14.11
N ALA A 420 1.36 -18.17 14.83
CA ALA A 420 0.61 -16.94 15.10
C ALA A 420 0.35 -16.14 13.81
N ASP A 421 1.33 -16.06 12.90
CA ASP A 421 1.18 -15.40 11.60
C ASP A 421 0.06 -16.05 10.76
N ARG A 422 0.07 -17.41 10.67
CA ARG A 422 -1.01 -18.15 9.99
C ARG A 422 -2.37 -17.89 10.63
N GLY A 423 -2.41 -17.83 11.97
CA GLY A 423 -3.63 -17.53 12.70
C GLY A 423 -4.14 -16.12 12.41
N GLN A 424 -3.29 -15.13 12.36
CA GLN A 424 -3.66 -13.75 11.98
C GLN A 424 -4.22 -13.66 10.55
N ASP A 425 -3.68 -14.42 9.60
CA ASP A 425 -4.23 -14.50 8.24
C ASP A 425 -5.67 -15.01 8.25
N ILE A 426 -5.94 -16.08 9.03
CA ILE A 426 -7.28 -16.64 9.18
C ILE A 426 -8.22 -15.62 9.84
N VAL A 427 -7.77 -14.93 10.89
CA VAL A 427 -8.56 -13.90 11.58
C VAL A 427 -8.94 -12.77 10.62
N ARG A 428 -7.96 -12.23 9.88
CA ARG A 428 -8.22 -11.16 8.89
C ARG A 428 -9.21 -11.59 7.83
N ARG A 429 -9.05 -12.81 7.28
CA ARG A 429 -9.96 -13.33 6.25
C ARG A 429 -11.35 -13.57 6.80
N ALA A 430 -11.47 -14.14 7.99
CA ALA A 430 -12.77 -14.40 8.61
C ALA A 430 -13.51 -13.10 8.97
N LEU A 431 -12.83 -12.08 9.49
CA LEU A 431 -13.43 -10.77 9.74
C LEU A 431 -13.91 -10.10 8.45
N HIS A 432 -13.16 -10.22 7.35
CA HIS A 432 -13.62 -9.73 6.05
C HIS A 432 -14.91 -10.43 5.60
N LEU A 433 -15.02 -11.75 5.83
CA LEU A 433 -16.21 -12.54 5.49
C LEU A 433 -17.45 -12.16 6.30
N VAL A 434 -17.30 -11.53 7.46
CA VAL A 434 -18.42 -10.98 8.26
C VAL A 434 -19.20 -9.95 7.44
N ASP A 435 -18.49 -8.99 6.82
CA ASP A 435 -19.11 -7.94 6.00
C ASP A 435 -19.49 -8.45 4.60
N GLU A 436 -18.67 -9.36 4.03
CA GLU A 436 -18.90 -9.94 2.70
C GLU A 436 -20.19 -10.79 2.64
N ASP A 437 -20.58 -11.45 3.73
CA ASP A 437 -21.85 -12.19 3.83
C ASP A 437 -23.06 -11.25 3.69
N THR A 438 -23.01 -10.09 4.37
CA THR A 438 -24.04 -9.06 4.25
C THR A 438 -24.09 -8.46 2.86
N GLU A 439 -22.93 -8.18 2.26
CA GLU A 439 -22.85 -7.67 0.89
C GLU A 439 -23.42 -8.68 -0.13
N ALA A 440 -23.14 -9.97 0.05
CA ALA A 440 -23.67 -11.03 -0.79
C ALA A 440 -25.19 -11.08 -0.73
N PHE A 441 -25.79 -10.90 0.44
CA PHE A 441 -27.24 -10.81 0.61
C PHE A 441 -27.80 -9.57 -0.11
N ASN A 442 -27.17 -8.39 0.05
CA ASN A 442 -27.61 -7.15 -0.57
C ASN A 442 -27.62 -7.27 -2.11
N ARG A 443 -26.61 -7.92 -2.70
CA ARG A 443 -26.57 -8.19 -4.17
C ARG A 443 -27.75 -9.01 -4.66
N ILE A 444 -28.24 -9.97 -3.86
CA ILE A 444 -29.46 -10.71 -4.19
C ILE A 444 -30.67 -9.76 -4.20
N MET A 445 -30.80 -8.91 -3.19
CA MET A 445 -31.91 -7.95 -3.09
C MET A 445 -31.89 -6.94 -4.24
N ASP A 446 -30.71 -6.44 -4.62
CA ASP A 446 -30.53 -5.55 -5.77
C ASP A 446 -30.95 -6.23 -7.08
N ALA A 447 -30.57 -7.50 -7.28
CA ALA A 447 -30.97 -8.28 -8.44
C ALA A 447 -32.49 -8.50 -8.49
N PHE A 448 -33.15 -8.68 -7.35
CA PHE A 448 -34.60 -8.72 -7.28
C PHE A 448 -35.28 -7.36 -7.59
N GLY A 449 -34.58 -6.24 -7.40
CA GLY A 449 -35.03 -4.91 -7.74
C GLY A 449 -34.98 -4.56 -9.25
N LEU A 450 -34.29 -5.35 -10.06
CA LEU A 450 -34.13 -5.07 -11.49
C LEU A 450 -35.47 -5.06 -12.26
N PRO A 451 -35.58 -4.30 -13.37
CA PRO A 451 -36.76 -4.22 -14.24
C PRO A 451 -37.22 -5.60 -14.77
N LYS A 452 -38.54 -5.75 -14.99
CA LYS A 452 -39.19 -6.99 -15.46
C LYS A 452 -40.33 -6.75 -16.44
N GLY A 453 -40.32 -5.63 -17.14
CA GLY A 453 -41.39 -5.23 -18.07
C GLY A 453 -41.31 -5.94 -19.43
N THR A 454 -40.10 -6.13 -19.98
CA THR A 454 -39.88 -6.82 -21.25
C THR A 454 -39.32 -8.23 -21.05
N GLU A 455 -39.31 -9.05 -22.09
CA GLU A 455 -38.72 -10.40 -22.03
C GLU A 455 -37.19 -10.34 -21.85
N GLU A 456 -36.54 -9.36 -22.47
CA GLU A 456 -35.10 -9.11 -22.29
C GLU A 456 -34.79 -8.72 -20.83
N GLU A 457 -35.59 -7.82 -20.24
CA GLU A 457 -35.44 -7.43 -18.83
C GLU A 457 -35.66 -8.61 -17.88
N LYS A 458 -36.66 -9.45 -18.12
CA LYS A 458 -36.91 -10.68 -17.34
C LYS A 458 -35.74 -11.64 -17.43
N ALA A 459 -35.17 -11.84 -18.63
CA ALA A 459 -34.03 -12.71 -18.85
C ALA A 459 -32.77 -12.16 -18.10
N ALA A 460 -32.47 -10.87 -18.27
CA ALA A 460 -31.34 -10.21 -17.58
C ALA A 460 -31.49 -10.28 -16.06
N ARG A 461 -32.68 -9.96 -15.52
CA ARG A 461 -32.99 -10.08 -14.10
C ARG A 461 -32.83 -11.51 -13.58
N SER A 462 -33.32 -12.51 -14.33
CA SER A 462 -33.19 -13.92 -13.96
C SER A 462 -31.70 -14.33 -13.88
N GLN A 463 -30.88 -13.89 -14.82
CA GLN A 463 -29.46 -14.17 -14.82
C GLN A 463 -28.77 -13.47 -13.63
N ALA A 464 -29.05 -12.19 -13.41
CA ALA A 464 -28.48 -11.43 -12.29
C ALA A 464 -28.81 -12.08 -10.92
N ILE A 465 -30.05 -12.57 -10.75
CA ILE A 465 -30.45 -13.31 -9.53
C ILE A 465 -29.61 -14.59 -9.38
N GLN A 466 -29.38 -15.35 -10.46
CA GLN A 466 -28.59 -16.58 -10.39
C GLN A 466 -27.12 -16.30 -10.08
N ASP A 467 -26.54 -15.26 -10.68
CA ASP A 467 -25.15 -14.84 -10.42
C ASP A 467 -24.98 -14.39 -8.97
N ALA A 468 -25.90 -13.57 -8.46
CA ALA A 468 -25.91 -13.13 -7.07
C ALA A 468 -26.11 -14.31 -6.10
N THR A 469 -27.00 -15.27 -6.43
CA THR A 469 -27.22 -16.47 -5.61
C THR A 469 -25.98 -17.38 -5.59
N LEU A 470 -25.30 -17.54 -6.73
CA LEU A 470 -24.05 -18.29 -6.79
C LEU A 470 -22.96 -17.63 -5.91
N TYR A 471 -22.85 -16.30 -5.99
CA TYR A 471 -21.92 -15.55 -5.13
C TYR A 471 -22.27 -15.77 -3.64
N ALA A 472 -23.53 -15.58 -3.26
CA ALA A 472 -24.01 -15.80 -1.89
C ALA A 472 -23.91 -17.27 -1.42
N THR A 473 -23.75 -18.24 -2.34
CA THR A 473 -23.45 -19.64 -1.99
C THR A 473 -21.95 -19.84 -1.76
N LYS A 474 -21.10 -19.14 -2.53
CA LYS A 474 -19.64 -19.22 -2.42
C LYS A 474 -19.08 -18.55 -1.17
N VAL A 475 -19.69 -17.45 -0.70
CA VAL A 475 -19.22 -16.74 0.51
C VAL A 475 -19.26 -17.64 1.75
N PRO A 476 -20.37 -18.31 2.11
CA PRO A 476 -20.35 -19.23 3.25
C PRO A 476 -19.47 -20.48 3.02
N LEU A 477 -19.26 -20.94 1.79
CA LEU A 477 -18.28 -21.98 1.50
C LEU A 477 -16.85 -21.50 1.83
N GLU A 478 -16.53 -20.28 1.48
CA GLU A 478 -15.24 -19.68 1.82
C GLU A 478 -15.10 -19.47 3.33
N THR A 479 -16.18 -19.12 4.02
CA THR A 479 -16.23 -19.08 5.49
C THR A 479 -15.92 -20.46 6.08
N MET A 480 -16.46 -21.55 5.52
CA MET A 480 -16.14 -22.91 5.93
C MET A 480 -14.64 -23.20 5.77
N LYS A 481 -14.05 -22.91 4.61
CA LYS A 481 -12.63 -23.12 4.32
C LYS A 481 -11.73 -22.35 5.30
N THR A 482 -12.05 -21.09 5.50
CA THR A 482 -11.32 -20.20 6.40
C THR A 482 -11.38 -20.68 7.85
N ALA A 483 -12.58 -21.01 8.34
CA ALA A 483 -12.76 -21.53 9.70
C ALA A 483 -12.15 -22.93 9.89
N TYR A 484 -12.17 -23.78 8.85
CA TYR A 484 -11.58 -25.11 8.90
C TYR A 484 -10.05 -25.04 9.07
N ALA A 485 -9.38 -24.07 8.43
CA ALA A 485 -7.95 -23.86 8.58
C ALA A 485 -7.52 -23.55 10.03
N ALA A 486 -8.43 -23.05 10.87
CA ALA A 486 -8.15 -22.80 12.29
C ALA A 486 -7.90 -24.08 13.11
N PHE A 487 -8.35 -25.26 12.65
CA PHE A 487 -8.07 -26.52 13.34
C PHE A 487 -6.58 -26.85 13.41
N ASP A 488 -5.81 -26.50 12.38
CA ASP A 488 -4.38 -26.79 12.35
C ASP A 488 -3.66 -26.06 13.48
N ILE A 489 -3.95 -24.77 13.66
CA ILE A 489 -3.34 -24.00 14.75
C ILE A 489 -3.87 -24.43 16.12
N CYS A 490 -5.18 -24.70 16.27
CA CYS A 490 -5.73 -25.18 17.51
C CYS A 490 -5.12 -26.54 17.92
N ARG A 491 -4.93 -27.45 16.96
CA ARG A 491 -4.28 -28.76 17.18
C ARG A 491 -2.82 -28.58 17.60
N ALA A 492 -2.04 -27.81 16.85
CA ALA A 492 -0.64 -27.55 17.17
C ALA A 492 -0.49 -26.93 18.57
N MET A 493 -1.35 -25.99 18.91
CA MET A 493 -1.34 -25.33 20.21
C MET A 493 -1.84 -26.24 21.33
N ALA A 494 -2.79 -27.13 21.08
CA ALA A 494 -3.18 -28.17 22.04
C ALA A 494 -2.06 -29.17 22.30
N GLN A 495 -1.29 -29.56 21.28
CA GLN A 495 -0.17 -30.50 21.38
C GLN A 495 1.08 -29.90 22.00
N GLU A 496 1.52 -28.72 21.53
CA GLU A 496 2.85 -28.19 21.79
C GLU A 496 2.85 -26.81 22.42
N GLY A 497 1.70 -26.13 22.47
CA GLY A 497 1.58 -24.80 23.02
C GLY A 497 1.73 -24.74 24.54
N ASN A 498 1.67 -23.52 25.08
CA ASN A 498 1.75 -23.27 26.51
C ASN A 498 0.68 -24.08 27.27
N PRO A 499 1.06 -25.05 28.16
CA PRO A 499 0.11 -25.87 28.86
C PRO A 499 -0.93 -25.11 29.69
N ALA A 500 -0.57 -23.92 30.19
CA ALA A 500 -1.51 -23.07 30.94
C ALA A 500 -2.66 -22.50 30.09
N SER A 501 -2.53 -22.57 28.76
CA SER A 501 -3.53 -22.07 27.80
C SER A 501 -4.09 -23.18 26.92
N VAL A 502 -3.96 -24.46 27.32
CA VAL A 502 -4.45 -25.59 26.52
C VAL A 502 -5.97 -25.57 26.33
N SER A 503 -6.71 -25.11 27.32
CA SER A 503 -8.16 -24.95 27.26
C SER A 503 -8.59 -23.93 26.19
N ASP A 504 -7.80 -22.87 25.98
CA ASP A 504 -8.07 -21.86 24.95
C ASP A 504 -7.96 -22.45 23.54
N ALA A 505 -7.00 -23.36 23.31
CA ALA A 505 -6.90 -24.12 22.06
C ALA A 505 -8.13 -25.02 21.85
N GLY A 506 -8.65 -25.63 22.91
CA GLY A 506 -9.90 -26.42 22.91
C GLY A 506 -11.10 -25.56 22.55
N VAL A 507 -11.28 -24.42 23.22
CA VAL A 507 -12.37 -23.47 22.91
C VAL A 507 -12.25 -22.95 21.48
N GLY A 508 -11.02 -22.73 21.00
CA GLY A 508 -10.76 -22.36 19.60
C GLY A 508 -11.29 -23.41 18.61
N ALA A 509 -11.06 -24.71 18.90
CA ALA A 509 -11.56 -25.80 18.06
C ALA A 509 -13.11 -25.90 18.10
N LEU A 510 -13.74 -25.68 19.25
CA LEU A 510 -15.20 -25.62 19.39
C LEU A 510 -15.79 -24.48 18.55
N ALA A 511 -15.18 -23.30 18.59
CA ALA A 511 -15.60 -22.15 17.80
C ALA A 511 -15.44 -22.39 16.29
N ALA A 512 -14.30 -22.95 15.88
CA ALA A 512 -14.02 -23.30 14.47
C ALA A 512 -15.05 -24.31 13.94
N ARG A 513 -15.35 -25.36 14.69
CA ARG A 513 -16.38 -26.35 14.33
C ARG A 513 -17.76 -25.68 14.22
N SER A 514 -18.13 -24.83 15.16
CA SER A 514 -19.41 -24.13 15.12
C SER A 514 -19.52 -23.21 13.91
N ALA A 515 -18.43 -22.54 13.55
CA ALA A 515 -18.31 -21.71 12.34
C ALA A 515 -18.53 -22.55 11.06
N VAL A 516 -17.82 -23.68 10.92
CA VAL A 516 -17.95 -24.56 9.76
C VAL A 516 -19.38 -25.09 9.62
N LEU A 517 -19.99 -25.59 10.71
CA LEU A 517 -21.36 -26.13 10.67
C LEU A 517 -22.40 -25.01 10.46
N GLY A 518 -22.22 -23.83 11.04
CA GLY A 518 -23.09 -22.68 10.81
C GLY A 518 -23.06 -22.22 9.34
N ALA A 519 -21.87 -22.08 8.77
CA ALA A 519 -21.72 -21.73 7.36
C ALA A 519 -22.23 -22.83 6.41
N TRP A 520 -22.11 -24.11 6.77
CA TRP A 520 -22.71 -25.23 6.04
C TRP A 520 -24.22 -25.09 5.87
N LEU A 521 -24.95 -24.61 6.90
CA LEU A 521 -26.38 -24.36 6.80
C LEU A 521 -26.69 -23.29 5.75
N ASN A 522 -25.87 -22.25 5.65
CA ASN A 522 -26.02 -21.18 4.67
C ASN A 522 -25.67 -21.65 3.25
N VAL A 523 -24.63 -22.47 3.08
CA VAL A 523 -24.33 -23.10 1.77
C VAL A 523 -25.55 -23.89 1.28
N ARG A 524 -26.17 -24.69 2.15
CA ARG A 524 -27.31 -25.53 1.78
C ARG A 524 -28.53 -24.73 1.34
N ILE A 525 -28.90 -23.71 2.09
CA ILE A 525 -30.09 -22.92 1.79
C ILE A 525 -29.92 -22.13 0.48
N ASN A 526 -28.72 -21.57 0.25
CA ASN A 526 -28.44 -20.80 -0.97
C ASN A 526 -28.31 -21.70 -2.21
N ALA A 527 -27.62 -22.83 -2.10
CA ALA A 527 -27.46 -23.81 -3.18
C ALA A 527 -28.80 -24.40 -3.67
N ALA A 528 -29.81 -24.48 -2.80
CA ALA A 528 -31.14 -24.96 -3.16
C ALA A 528 -31.81 -24.06 -4.22
N SER A 529 -31.47 -22.77 -4.28
CA SER A 529 -32.03 -21.78 -5.20
C SER A 529 -31.25 -21.66 -6.52
N LEU A 530 -30.15 -22.37 -6.70
CA LEU A 530 -29.37 -22.37 -7.94
C LEU A 530 -30.04 -23.26 -9.01
N LYS A 531 -30.17 -22.74 -10.22
CA LYS A 531 -30.67 -23.49 -11.39
C LYS A 531 -29.62 -24.45 -11.95
N ASP A 532 -28.34 -24.05 -11.93
CA ASP A 532 -27.22 -24.90 -12.30
C ASP A 532 -26.98 -25.93 -11.21
N ARG A 533 -27.62 -27.08 -11.36
CA ARG A 533 -27.54 -28.19 -10.40
C ARG A 533 -26.16 -28.82 -10.35
N ALA A 534 -25.43 -28.85 -11.47
CA ALA A 534 -24.09 -29.43 -11.50
C ALA A 534 -23.12 -28.65 -10.57
N THR A 535 -23.12 -27.32 -10.69
CA THR A 535 -22.35 -26.43 -9.81
C THR A 535 -22.85 -26.52 -8.37
N ALA A 536 -24.16 -26.51 -8.14
CA ALA A 536 -24.72 -26.60 -6.79
C ALA A 536 -24.32 -27.90 -6.09
N ASP A 537 -24.43 -29.05 -6.79
CA ASP A 537 -24.13 -30.37 -6.23
C ASP A 537 -22.63 -30.54 -5.94
N ALA A 538 -21.74 -29.97 -6.77
CA ALA A 538 -20.30 -29.94 -6.51
C ALA A 538 -19.97 -29.14 -5.22
N ILE A 539 -20.56 -27.93 -5.08
CA ILE A 539 -20.39 -27.10 -3.87
C ILE A 539 -20.91 -27.84 -2.61
N LEU A 540 -22.08 -28.47 -2.72
CA LEU A 540 -22.69 -29.21 -1.61
C LEU A 540 -21.86 -30.44 -1.21
N ALA A 541 -21.25 -31.14 -2.16
CA ALA A 541 -20.39 -32.29 -1.87
C ALA A 541 -19.11 -31.85 -1.10
N GLU A 542 -18.42 -30.81 -1.60
CA GLU A 542 -17.23 -30.24 -0.95
C GLU A 542 -17.55 -29.75 0.48
N ALA A 543 -18.62 -28.99 0.64
CA ALA A 543 -19.02 -28.44 1.92
C ALA A 543 -19.45 -29.52 2.91
N LYS A 544 -20.10 -30.58 2.46
CA LYS A 544 -20.52 -31.73 3.30
C LYS A 544 -19.30 -32.45 3.86
N GLU A 545 -18.34 -32.79 3.03
CA GLU A 545 -17.10 -33.46 3.46
C GLU A 545 -16.37 -32.61 4.52
N MET A 546 -16.28 -31.32 4.30
CA MET A 546 -15.65 -30.40 5.27
C MET A 546 -16.42 -30.36 6.59
N ALA A 547 -17.74 -30.33 6.56
CA ALA A 547 -18.56 -30.34 7.79
C ALA A 547 -18.41 -31.64 8.59
N GLU A 548 -18.31 -32.78 7.93
CA GLU A 548 -18.06 -34.09 8.57
C GLU A 548 -16.65 -34.13 9.18
N ASN A 549 -15.64 -33.69 8.44
CA ASN A 549 -14.27 -33.65 8.91
C ASN A 549 -14.09 -32.67 10.08
N ALA A 550 -14.77 -31.52 10.10
CA ALA A 550 -14.70 -30.54 11.19
C ALA A 550 -15.14 -31.16 12.55
N GLN A 551 -16.16 -32.02 12.56
CA GLN A 551 -16.59 -32.69 13.76
C GLN A 551 -15.54 -33.69 14.27
N GLN A 552 -14.85 -34.36 13.38
CA GLN A 552 -13.76 -35.28 13.72
C GLN A 552 -12.54 -34.52 14.26
N GLN A 553 -12.16 -33.39 13.61
CA GLN A 553 -11.06 -32.55 14.06
C GLN A 553 -11.26 -32.01 15.46
N GLU A 554 -12.47 -31.52 15.77
CA GLU A 554 -12.83 -31.05 17.12
C GLU A 554 -12.63 -32.15 18.15
N LYS A 555 -13.20 -33.34 17.92
CA LYS A 555 -13.10 -34.47 18.86
C LYS A 555 -11.66 -34.87 19.18
N GLU A 556 -10.82 -34.92 18.15
CA GLU A 556 -9.41 -35.24 18.30
C GLU A 556 -8.65 -34.17 19.10
N ILE A 557 -8.93 -32.90 18.86
CA ILE A 557 -8.29 -31.78 19.58
C ILE A 557 -8.74 -31.78 21.04
N LEU A 558 -10.05 -31.98 21.30
CA LEU A 558 -10.57 -32.04 22.67
C LEU A 558 -9.99 -33.22 23.45
N ALA A 559 -9.80 -34.38 22.82
CA ALA A 559 -9.15 -35.53 23.48
C ALA A 559 -7.70 -35.21 23.90
N ILE A 560 -6.97 -34.43 23.09
CA ILE A 560 -5.62 -33.94 23.46
C ILE A 560 -5.71 -32.98 24.66
N VAL A 561 -6.67 -32.04 24.61
CA VAL A 561 -6.89 -31.05 25.67
C VAL A 561 -7.25 -31.75 26.99
N ASP A 562 -8.22 -32.69 26.97
CA ASP A 562 -8.66 -33.43 28.15
C ASP A 562 -7.48 -34.19 28.79
N THR A 563 -6.68 -34.89 27.98
CA THR A 563 -5.49 -35.61 28.48
C THR A 563 -4.50 -34.65 29.18
N LYS A 564 -4.37 -33.41 28.68
CA LYS A 564 -3.45 -32.42 29.30
C LYS A 564 -4.03 -31.70 30.51
N ILE A 565 -5.34 -31.64 30.65
CA ILE A 565 -6.03 -31.08 31.83
C ILE A 565 -6.04 -32.07 32.97
N GLU A 566 -6.25 -33.37 32.67
CA GLU A 566 -6.34 -34.41 33.67
C GLU A 566 -4.99 -34.89 34.22
N GLY A 567 -3.88 -34.57 33.54
CA GLY A 567 -2.55 -34.77 34.05
C GLY A 567 -1.59 -35.57 33.47
#